data_76d9a0a8f3aa60c66a7e58d66d2bbef4
#
_entry.id   76d9a0a8f3aa60c66a7e58d66d2bbef4
#
_cell.length_a   1.000
_cell.length_b   1.000
_cell.length_c   1.000
_cell.angle_alpha   90.00
_cell.angle_beta   90.00
_cell.angle_gamma   90.00
#
_symmetry.space_group_name_H-M   'P 1'
#
loop_
_entity.id
_entity.type
_entity.pdbx_description
1 polymer ?
#
loop_
_entity_poly.entity_id
_entity_poly.type
_entity_poly.pdbx_seq_one_letter_code
_entity_poly.pdbx_strand_id
1 'polypeptide(L)'
;LLGLNPVDDSVDSVMRVLQRFHEIKTKWDIPTQICVLAHVTTQMEAVRRGAPTDLIFQSIAGSQKGNEAFGIDGKMIEEARQLALKHGTATGPNVMYFETGQGSELSSEAHHGADQVTLEARCYGFAKRFDPFIVNTVVGFIGPEYLYDSKQVIRAGLEDHFMGKLTGISMGVDACYTNHMKADQSDVEVLATLLTTAGFNYFMAIPAGDDIMLNYQTTSYHDDAALRNLTNARPIKPFEEWLEKMGIMKDGKLTERAGDASIFLK
;
A
#
# COMPACT_ATOMS: atom_id res chain seq x y z
N LEU A 1 -5.40 -2.00 -6.65
CA LEU A 1 -5.70 -2.11 -5.24
C LEU A 1 -6.31 -0.81 -4.72
N LEU A 2 -7.35 -0.90 -3.92
CA LEU A 2 -7.90 0.18 -3.11
C LEU A 2 -7.69 -0.15 -1.64
N GLY A 3 -6.87 0.62 -0.96
CA GLY A 3 -6.74 0.63 0.49
C GLY A 3 -7.59 1.76 1.07
N LEU A 4 -8.33 1.46 2.12
CA LEU A 4 -9.33 2.37 2.69
C LEU A 4 -9.19 2.43 4.20
N ASN A 5 -9.20 3.65 4.73
CA ASN A 5 -9.25 3.85 6.18
C ASN A 5 -10.71 3.83 6.67
N PRO A 6 -11.02 3.02 7.69
CA PRO A 6 -12.32 3.12 8.36
C PRO A 6 -12.36 4.38 9.25
N VAL A 7 -13.55 4.77 9.67
CA VAL A 7 -13.73 5.91 10.60
C VAL A 7 -13.10 5.62 11.97
N ASP A 8 -13.17 4.38 12.40
CA ASP A 8 -12.56 3.83 13.60
C ASP A 8 -12.19 2.35 13.36
N ASP A 9 -11.40 1.75 14.23
CA ASP A 9 -10.98 0.35 14.13
C ASP A 9 -12.02 -0.63 14.71
N SER A 10 -13.31 -0.25 14.72
CA SER A 10 -14.39 -1.17 15.07
C SER A 10 -14.73 -2.10 13.92
N VAL A 11 -15.14 -3.32 14.24
CA VAL A 11 -15.57 -4.31 13.24
C VAL A 11 -16.71 -3.77 12.38
N ASP A 12 -17.64 -3.03 12.96
CA ASP A 12 -18.78 -2.46 12.26
C ASP A 12 -18.38 -1.37 11.26
N SER A 13 -17.39 -0.53 11.60
CA SER A 13 -16.82 0.45 10.67
C SER A 13 -16.11 -0.23 9.51
N VAL A 14 -15.26 -1.21 9.79
CA VAL A 14 -14.57 -2.01 8.77
C VAL A 14 -15.58 -2.70 7.84
N MET A 15 -16.61 -3.33 8.37
CA MET A 15 -17.64 -3.99 7.58
C MET A 15 -18.39 -3.03 6.67
N ARG A 16 -18.78 -1.85 7.17
CA ARG A 16 -19.49 -0.82 6.37
C ARG A 16 -18.64 -0.35 5.18
N VAL A 17 -17.36 -0.12 5.40
CA VAL A 17 -16.42 0.29 4.35
C VAL A 17 -16.29 -0.80 3.29
N LEU A 18 -15.99 -2.03 3.69
CA LEU A 18 -15.87 -3.17 2.78
C LEU A 18 -17.15 -3.40 1.96
N GLN A 19 -18.31 -3.38 2.62
CA GLN A 19 -19.60 -3.55 1.96
C GLN A 19 -19.82 -2.47 0.91
N ARG A 20 -19.63 -1.20 1.27
CA ARG A 20 -19.86 -0.07 0.37
C ARG A 20 -18.97 -0.11 -0.86
N PHE A 21 -17.70 -0.42 -0.68
CA PHE A 21 -16.77 -0.51 -1.82
C PHE A 21 -17.01 -1.72 -2.69
N HIS A 22 -17.42 -2.83 -2.10
CA HIS A 22 -17.83 -4.00 -2.89
C HIS A 22 -19.05 -3.72 -3.77
N GLU A 23 -20.04 -2.99 -3.26
CA GLU A 23 -21.18 -2.50 -4.03
C GLU A 23 -20.74 -1.62 -5.21
N ILE A 24 -19.84 -0.67 -4.98
CA ILE A 24 -19.31 0.22 -6.02
C ILE A 24 -18.50 -0.57 -7.05
N LYS A 25 -17.60 -1.44 -6.59
CA LYS A 25 -16.79 -2.31 -7.45
C LYS A 25 -17.66 -3.15 -8.37
N THR A 26 -18.72 -3.75 -7.81
CA THR A 26 -19.66 -4.60 -8.57
C THR A 26 -20.50 -3.76 -9.54
N LYS A 27 -21.06 -2.64 -9.09
CA LYS A 27 -21.88 -1.76 -9.93
C LYS A 27 -21.13 -1.29 -11.19
N TRP A 28 -19.86 -0.98 -11.06
CA TRP A 28 -19.05 -0.39 -12.13
C TRP A 28 -18.08 -1.37 -12.77
N ASP A 29 -18.11 -2.64 -12.36
CA ASP A 29 -17.24 -3.71 -12.87
C ASP A 29 -15.75 -3.33 -12.79
N ILE A 30 -15.33 -2.78 -11.63
CA ILE A 30 -13.97 -2.28 -11.44
C ILE A 30 -13.02 -3.43 -11.15
N PRO A 31 -11.99 -3.68 -11.97
CA PRO A 31 -11.05 -4.80 -11.79
C PRO A 31 -9.99 -4.46 -10.73
N THR A 32 -10.41 -4.28 -9.49
CA THR A 32 -9.52 -3.94 -8.37
C THR A 32 -9.70 -4.91 -7.22
N GLN A 33 -8.69 -5.02 -6.36
CA GLN A 33 -8.79 -5.67 -5.06
C GLN A 33 -9.02 -4.59 -3.99
N ILE A 34 -9.78 -4.92 -2.97
CA ILE A 34 -10.16 -4.01 -1.89
C ILE A 34 -9.56 -4.52 -0.59
N CYS A 35 -8.95 -3.64 0.19
CA CYS A 35 -8.58 -3.89 1.58
C CYS A 35 -8.98 -2.70 2.47
N VAL A 36 -9.05 -2.95 3.75
CA VAL A 36 -9.22 -1.91 4.78
C VAL A 36 -7.96 -1.84 5.63
N LEU A 37 -7.45 -0.65 5.85
CA LEU A 37 -6.27 -0.40 6.67
C LEU A 37 -6.70 -0.38 8.15
N ALA A 38 -6.87 -1.55 8.72
CA ALA A 38 -7.23 -1.79 10.11
C ALA A 38 -6.41 -2.95 10.67
N HIS A 39 -6.34 -3.10 11.98
CA HIS A 39 -5.61 -4.20 12.59
C HIS A 39 -6.14 -5.56 12.10
N VAL A 40 -5.25 -6.52 11.89
CA VAL A 40 -5.60 -7.84 11.32
C VAL A 40 -6.71 -8.55 12.08
N THR A 41 -6.75 -8.44 13.41
CA THR A 41 -7.79 -9.10 14.24
C THR A 41 -9.19 -8.55 13.96
N THR A 42 -9.32 -7.25 13.74
CA THR A 42 -10.58 -6.59 13.38
C THR A 42 -11.04 -7.06 12.00
N GLN A 43 -10.12 -7.13 11.05
CA GLN A 43 -10.43 -7.62 9.70
C GLN A 43 -10.84 -9.10 9.71
N MET A 44 -10.15 -9.94 10.48
CA MET A 44 -10.51 -11.37 10.65
C MET A 44 -11.93 -11.52 11.17
N GLU A 45 -12.32 -10.70 12.15
CA GLU A 45 -13.70 -10.74 12.69
C GLU A 45 -14.72 -10.24 11.64
N ALA A 46 -14.40 -9.20 10.87
CA ALA A 46 -15.25 -8.74 9.78
C ALA A 46 -15.47 -9.86 8.73
N VAL A 47 -14.42 -10.59 8.36
CA VAL A 47 -14.53 -11.74 7.44
C VAL A 47 -15.40 -12.85 8.05
N ARG A 48 -15.22 -13.18 9.33
CA ARG A 48 -16.07 -14.17 10.02
C ARG A 48 -17.55 -13.79 10.04
N ARG A 49 -17.83 -12.49 10.09
CA ARG A 49 -19.21 -11.96 9.99
C ARG A 49 -19.72 -11.81 8.56
N GLY A 50 -18.92 -12.22 7.56
CA GLY A 50 -19.32 -12.25 6.15
C GLY A 50 -19.08 -10.96 5.39
N ALA A 51 -18.19 -10.08 5.86
CA ALA A 51 -17.79 -8.90 5.09
C ALA A 51 -17.05 -9.31 3.81
N PRO A 52 -17.37 -8.72 2.65
CA PRO A 52 -16.68 -9.01 1.39
C PRO A 52 -15.27 -8.44 1.44
N THR A 53 -14.27 -9.32 1.60
CA THR A 53 -12.86 -8.94 1.79
C THR A 53 -12.00 -9.59 0.72
N ASP A 54 -11.34 -8.79 -0.11
CA ASP A 54 -10.41 -9.32 -1.11
C ASP A 54 -9.05 -9.58 -0.48
N LEU A 55 -8.49 -8.60 0.23
CA LEU A 55 -7.18 -8.70 0.86
C LEU A 55 -7.27 -8.36 2.35
N ILE A 56 -6.46 -9.02 3.16
CA ILE A 56 -6.23 -8.64 4.56
C ILE A 56 -4.92 -7.88 4.66
N PHE A 57 -4.99 -6.70 5.26
CA PHE A 57 -3.87 -5.80 5.52
C PHE A 57 -3.23 -6.07 6.88
N GLN A 58 -1.91 -5.90 6.97
CA GLN A 58 -1.21 -5.72 8.23
C GLN A 58 0.17 -5.09 8.04
N SER A 59 0.53 -4.15 8.91
CA SER A 59 1.91 -3.69 9.06
C SER A 59 2.75 -4.75 9.77
N ILE A 60 3.96 -4.98 9.28
CA ILE A 60 4.87 -6.01 9.80
C ILE A 60 6.25 -5.42 10.09
N ALA A 61 6.97 -6.05 10.99
CA ALA A 61 8.33 -5.69 11.38
C ALA A 61 9.33 -6.83 11.12
N GLY A 62 10.61 -6.50 10.98
CA GLY A 62 11.71 -7.44 10.76
C GLY A 62 12.22 -8.11 12.05
N SER A 63 11.67 -7.76 13.20
CA SER A 63 11.97 -8.39 14.48
C SER A 63 10.70 -8.94 15.15
N GLN A 64 10.88 -9.98 15.96
CA GLN A 64 9.77 -10.53 16.74
C GLN A 64 9.20 -9.48 17.70
N LYS A 65 10.05 -8.75 18.41
CA LYS A 65 9.63 -7.70 19.35
C LYS A 65 8.86 -6.58 18.64
N GLY A 66 9.24 -6.21 17.41
CA GLY A 66 8.50 -5.25 16.59
C GLY A 66 7.11 -5.75 16.22
N ASN A 67 6.99 -7.00 15.79
CA ASN A 67 5.70 -7.62 15.50
C ASN A 67 4.83 -7.75 16.76
N GLU A 68 5.40 -8.11 17.90
CA GLU A 68 4.69 -8.13 19.20
C GLU A 68 4.19 -6.72 19.60
N ALA A 69 4.96 -5.67 19.32
CA ALA A 69 4.52 -4.28 19.53
C ALA A 69 3.33 -3.88 18.62
N PHE A 70 3.24 -4.47 17.44
CA PHE A 70 2.06 -4.35 16.55
C PHE A 70 0.91 -5.28 16.95
N GLY A 71 1.07 -6.07 17.99
CA GLY A 71 0.06 -7.02 18.44
C GLY A 71 -0.12 -8.25 17.55
N ILE A 72 0.90 -8.62 16.81
CA ILE A 72 0.86 -9.74 15.85
C ILE A 72 1.99 -10.74 16.03
N ASP A 73 1.75 -11.94 15.53
CA ASP A 73 2.75 -12.97 15.31
C ASP A 73 2.51 -13.73 14.00
N GLY A 74 3.46 -14.56 13.60
CA GLY A 74 3.35 -15.32 12.35
C GLY A 74 2.21 -16.33 12.31
N LYS A 75 1.75 -16.82 13.47
CA LYS A 75 0.62 -17.75 13.57
C LYS A 75 -0.70 -17.01 13.29
N MET A 76 -0.85 -15.82 13.86
CA MET A 76 -2.01 -14.96 13.62
C MET A 76 -2.12 -14.56 12.14
N ILE A 77 -1.00 -14.20 11.51
CA ILE A 77 -0.97 -13.86 10.09
C ILE A 77 -1.36 -15.06 9.21
N GLU A 78 -0.88 -16.27 9.54
CA GLU A 78 -1.30 -17.47 8.80
C GLU A 78 -2.79 -17.78 9.00
N GLU A 79 -3.33 -17.60 10.19
CA GLU A 79 -4.77 -17.75 10.45
C GLU A 79 -5.58 -16.74 9.60
N ALA A 80 -5.15 -15.48 9.55
CA ALA A 80 -5.78 -14.46 8.73
C ALA A 80 -5.75 -14.81 7.24
N ARG A 81 -4.61 -15.29 6.74
CA ARG A 81 -4.45 -15.75 5.37
C ARG A 81 -5.41 -16.90 5.05
N GLN A 82 -5.47 -17.92 5.89
CA GLN A 82 -6.37 -19.05 5.69
C GLN A 82 -7.84 -18.63 5.73
N LEU A 83 -8.19 -17.69 6.61
CA LEU A 83 -9.53 -17.14 6.70
C LEU A 83 -9.92 -16.39 5.39
N ALA A 84 -9.02 -15.56 4.87
CA ALA A 84 -9.22 -14.84 3.62
C ALA A 84 -9.35 -15.79 2.42
N LEU A 85 -8.50 -16.82 2.33
CA LEU A 85 -8.59 -17.83 1.27
C LEU A 85 -9.90 -18.61 1.30
N LYS A 86 -10.43 -18.88 2.49
CA LYS A 86 -11.64 -19.69 2.64
C LYS A 86 -12.92 -18.88 2.49
N HIS A 87 -12.96 -17.65 2.94
CA HIS A 87 -14.18 -16.84 3.08
C HIS A 87 -14.11 -15.49 2.37
N GLY A 88 -12.93 -15.11 1.86
CA GLY A 88 -12.75 -13.85 1.14
C GLY A 88 -13.36 -13.86 -0.27
N THR A 89 -13.31 -12.71 -0.91
CA THR A 89 -13.86 -12.46 -2.25
C THR A 89 -12.76 -12.20 -3.30
N ALA A 90 -11.49 -12.42 -2.94
CA ALA A 90 -10.36 -12.26 -3.85
C ALA A 90 -10.46 -13.16 -5.08
N THR A 91 -9.98 -12.65 -6.22
CA THR A 91 -9.97 -13.42 -7.49
C THR A 91 -8.71 -14.29 -7.66
N GLY A 92 -7.74 -14.18 -6.76
CA GLY A 92 -6.46 -14.90 -6.80
C GLY A 92 -6.04 -15.46 -5.44
N PRO A 93 -4.95 -16.25 -5.41
CA PRO A 93 -4.49 -16.92 -4.19
C PRO A 93 -3.70 -16.01 -3.25
N ASN A 94 -3.28 -14.84 -3.69
CA ASN A 94 -2.47 -13.90 -2.92
C ASN A 94 -3.40 -12.91 -2.21
N VAL A 95 -3.67 -13.16 -0.93
CA VAL A 95 -4.73 -12.46 -0.16
C VAL A 95 -4.19 -11.57 0.95
N MET A 96 -2.84 -11.47 1.09
CA MET A 96 -2.22 -10.64 2.11
C MET A 96 -1.62 -9.38 1.50
N TYR A 97 -1.86 -8.26 2.13
CA TYR A 97 -1.22 -6.97 1.86
C TYR A 97 -0.43 -6.54 3.09
N PHE A 98 0.87 -6.38 2.94
CA PHE A 98 1.73 -5.96 4.04
C PHE A 98 2.28 -4.56 3.81
N GLU A 99 2.36 -3.79 4.89
CA GLU A 99 3.16 -2.58 4.94
C GLU A 99 4.38 -2.76 5.82
N THR A 100 5.48 -2.14 5.37
CA THR A 100 6.77 -2.10 6.05
C THR A 100 7.31 -0.68 5.99
N GLY A 101 8.47 -0.44 6.56
CA GLY A 101 9.20 0.81 6.43
C GLY A 101 10.48 0.77 7.24
N GLN A 102 11.56 1.24 6.66
CA GLN A 102 12.83 1.35 7.37
C GLN A 102 12.65 2.21 8.63
N GLY A 103 13.04 1.69 9.77
CA GLY A 103 12.93 2.39 11.04
C GLY A 103 11.78 1.96 11.95
N SER A 104 10.86 1.11 11.49
CA SER A 104 9.73 0.64 12.30
C SER A 104 10.13 0.05 13.64
N GLU A 105 11.18 -0.75 13.69
CA GLU A 105 11.69 -1.38 14.89
C GLU A 105 12.41 -0.40 15.82
N LEU A 106 12.96 0.67 15.27
CA LEU A 106 13.66 1.69 16.04
C LEU A 106 12.69 2.46 16.93
N SER A 107 11.52 2.81 16.42
CA SER A 107 10.48 3.50 17.18
C SER A 107 9.93 2.66 18.35
N SER A 108 10.05 1.34 18.29
CA SER A 108 9.65 0.40 19.34
C SER A 108 10.82 -0.12 20.17
N GLU A 109 12.03 0.43 20.01
CA GLU A 109 13.26 -0.10 20.61
C GLU A 109 13.46 -1.61 20.35
N ALA A 110 13.04 -2.07 19.18
CA ALA A 110 12.95 -3.48 18.82
C ALA A 110 14.02 -3.92 17.80
N HIS A 111 15.01 -3.06 17.55
CA HIS A 111 16.02 -3.28 16.51
C HIS A 111 17.16 -4.24 16.93
N HIS A 112 17.35 -4.47 18.24
CA HIS A 112 18.40 -5.36 18.78
C HIS A 112 19.81 -5.06 18.25
N GLY A 113 20.13 -3.80 17.95
CA GLY A 113 21.42 -3.37 17.39
C GLY A 113 21.60 -3.64 15.89
N ALA A 114 20.60 -4.18 15.19
CA ALA A 114 20.61 -4.30 13.74
C ALA A 114 20.28 -2.95 13.07
N ASP A 115 20.83 -2.75 11.87
CA ASP A 115 20.53 -1.57 11.07
C ASP A 115 19.16 -1.67 10.36
N GLN A 116 18.66 -0.53 9.89
CA GLN A 116 17.34 -0.40 9.26
C GLN A 116 17.20 -1.26 8.00
N VAL A 117 18.23 -1.32 7.17
CA VAL A 117 18.21 -2.09 5.92
C VAL A 117 18.14 -3.59 6.20
N THR A 118 18.88 -4.07 7.20
CA THR A 118 18.83 -5.46 7.66
C THR A 118 17.46 -5.83 8.19
N LEU A 119 16.83 -4.95 8.96
CA LEU A 119 15.50 -5.19 9.52
C LEU A 119 14.43 -5.19 8.41
N GLU A 120 14.52 -4.27 7.46
CA GLU A 120 13.60 -4.23 6.32
C GLU A 120 13.73 -5.48 5.44
N ALA A 121 14.94 -5.95 5.17
CA ALA A 121 15.16 -7.21 4.48
C ALA A 121 14.53 -8.41 5.22
N ARG A 122 14.51 -8.38 6.54
CA ARG A 122 13.83 -9.41 7.37
C ARG A 122 12.31 -9.29 7.27
N CYS A 123 11.75 -8.07 7.16
CA CYS A 123 10.31 -7.90 6.85
C CYS A 123 9.94 -8.64 5.57
N TYR A 124 10.73 -8.49 4.52
CA TYR A 124 10.49 -9.17 3.24
C TYR A 124 10.61 -10.69 3.35
N GLY A 125 11.58 -11.18 4.12
CA GLY A 125 11.69 -12.60 4.43
C GLY A 125 10.49 -13.15 5.21
N PHE A 126 9.93 -12.36 6.12
CA PHE A 126 8.72 -12.69 6.85
C PHE A 126 7.50 -12.68 5.93
N ALA A 127 7.29 -11.60 5.17
CA ALA A 127 6.17 -11.46 4.23
C ALA A 127 6.11 -12.58 3.20
N LYS A 128 7.26 -12.97 2.65
CA LYS A 128 7.35 -14.02 1.61
C LYS A 128 6.79 -15.38 2.05
N ARG A 129 6.75 -15.66 3.34
CA ARG A 129 6.16 -16.90 3.89
C ARG A 129 4.66 -17.02 3.64
N PHE A 130 3.99 -15.91 3.36
CA PHE A 130 2.53 -15.82 3.21
C PHE A 130 2.08 -15.56 1.78
N ASP A 131 2.99 -15.62 0.80
CA ASP A 131 2.71 -15.36 -0.62
C ASP A 131 1.90 -14.06 -0.81
N PRO A 132 2.41 -12.88 -0.41
CA PRO A 132 1.62 -11.67 -0.38
C PRO A 132 1.18 -11.23 -1.78
N PHE A 133 0.04 -10.54 -1.86
CA PHE A 133 -0.38 -9.82 -3.04
C PHE A 133 0.62 -8.69 -3.37
N ILE A 134 0.98 -7.94 -2.33
CA ILE A 134 1.99 -6.88 -2.40
C ILE A 134 2.58 -6.61 -1.02
N VAL A 135 3.84 -6.20 -0.98
CA VAL A 135 4.49 -5.58 0.17
C VAL A 135 4.73 -4.12 -0.19
N ASN A 136 4.19 -3.21 0.59
CA ASN A 136 4.32 -1.77 0.38
C ASN A 136 5.26 -1.18 1.40
N THR A 137 6.34 -0.55 0.96
CA THR A 137 7.21 0.20 1.85
C THR A 137 6.72 1.64 2.00
N VAL A 138 6.51 2.07 3.24
CA VAL A 138 6.11 3.44 3.60
C VAL A 138 7.38 4.20 3.98
N VAL A 139 8.03 4.80 2.99
CA VAL A 139 9.44 5.18 3.08
C VAL A 139 9.70 6.26 4.13
N GLY A 140 8.89 7.28 4.20
CA GLY A 140 9.13 8.42 5.08
C GLY A 140 8.21 8.51 6.29
N PHE A 141 7.40 7.50 6.53
CA PHE A 141 6.31 7.55 7.51
C PHE A 141 6.76 7.28 8.95
N ILE A 142 7.61 6.27 9.14
CA ILE A 142 8.01 5.83 10.48
C ILE A 142 9.41 6.34 10.80
N GLY A 143 9.51 7.08 11.90
CA GLY A 143 10.78 7.49 12.45
C GLY A 143 11.46 8.64 11.71
N PRO A 144 10.85 9.83 11.66
CA PRO A 144 11.49 11.02 11.08
C PRO A 144 12.83 11.35 11.75
N GLU A 145 13.05 10.89 12.95
CA GLU A 145 14.32 10.93 13.66
C GLU A 145 15.38 9.99 13.09
N TYR A 146 15.00 9.01 12.27
CA TYR A 146 15.89 8.02 11.67
C TYR A 146 16.10 8.23 10.16
N LEU A 147 15.07 8.76 9.48
CA LEU A 147 15.15 9.24 8.11
C LEU A 147 14.94 10.76 8.14
N TYR A 148 16.00 11.49 8.31
CA TYR A 148 15.96 12.90 8.68
C TYR A 148 15.75 13.85 7.51
N ASP A 149 16.27 13.51 6.32
CA ASP A 149 16.25 14.36 5.15
C ASP A 149 15.89 13.58 3.86
N SER A 150 15.66 14.33 2.80
CA SER A 150 15.29 13.79 1.49
C SER A 150 16.28 12.79 0.93
N LYS A 151 17.58 12.93 1.20
CA LYS A 151 18.62 12.01 0.71
C LYS A 151 18.50 10.64 1.38
N GLN A 152 18.17 10.64 2.67
CA GLN A 152 17.95 9.39 3.41
C GLN A 152 16.68 8.70 2.95
N VAL A 153 15.61 9.46 2.70
CA VAL A 153 14.32 8.93 2.17
C VAL A 153 14.52 8.33 0.77
N ILE A 154 15.18 9.05 -0.13
CA ILE A 154 15.48 8.57 -1.48
C ILE A 154 16.31 7.29 -1.43
N ARG A 155 17.34 7.25 -0.57
CA ARG A 155 18.16 6.07 -0.40
C ARG A 155 17.34 4.88 0.12
N ALA A 156 16.53 5.08 1.16
CA ALA A 156 15.69 4.03 1.72
C ALA A 156 14.74 3.44 0.68
N GLY A 157 14.03 4.27 -0.07
CA GLY A 157 13.13 3.79 -1.12
C GLY A 157 13.82 2.98 -2.22
N LEU A 158 15.04 3.39 -2.63
CA LEU A 158 15.82 2.64 -3.62
C LEU A 158 16.38 1.34 -3.05
N GLU A 159 16.82 1.32 -1.79
CA GLU A 159 17.27 0.11 -1.09
C GLU A 159 16.13 -0.91 -0.98
N ASP A 160 14.95 -0.46 -0.57
CA ASP A 160 13.76 -1.30 -0.43
C ASP A 160 13.34 -1.91 -1.77
N HIS A 161 13.35 -1.09 -2.82
CA HIS A 161 13.09 -1.56 -4.19
C HIS A 161 14.08 -2.63 -4.62
N PHE A 162 15.36 -2.40 -4.39
CA PHE A 162 16.42 -3.34 -4.73
C PHE A 162 16.26 -4.68 -3.99
N MET A 163 16.00 -4.62 -2.68
CA MET A 163 15.75 -5.81 -1.87
C MET A 163 14.50 -6.57 -2.32
N GLY A 164 13.42 -5.85 -2.65
CA GLY A 164 12.20 -6.43 -3.20
C GLY A 164 12.46 -7.19 -4.50
N LYS A 165 13.23 -6.61 -5.42
CA LYS A 165 13.65 -7.27 -6.67
C LYS A 165 14.49 -8.51 -6.42
N LEU A 166 15.44 -8.46 -5.50
CA LEU A 166 16.29 -9.62 -5.15
C LEU A 166 15.50 -10.77 -4.53
N THR A 167 14.48 -10.45 -3.74
CA THR A 167 13.64 -11.44 -3.06
C THR A 167 12.50 -11.98 -3.93
N GLY A 168 12.21 -11.31 -5.06
CA GLY A 168 11.12 -11.67 -5.96
C GLY A 168 9.72 -11.39 -5.39
N ILE A 169 9.60 -10.40 -4.50
CA ILE A 169 8.33 -9.96 -3.94
C ILE A 169 7.72 -8.88 -4.82
N SER A 170 6.39 -8.89 -5.00
CA SER A 170 5.68 -7.75 -5.56
C SER A 170 5.76 -6.58 -4.60
N MET A 171 6.44 -5.50 -5.02
CA MET A 171 6.66 -4.33 -4.20
C MET A 171 5.78 -3.17 -4.60
N GLY A 172 5.26 -2.47 -3.58
CA GLY A 172 4.68 -1.14 -3.69
C GLY A 172 5.49 -0.14 -2.87
N VAL A 173 5.24 1.13 -3.07
CA VAL A 173 5.84 2.20 -2.29
C VAL A 173 4.82 3.28 -1.96
N ASP A 174 4.88 3.77 -0.75
CA ASP A 174 4.39 5.07 -0.37
C ASP A 174 5.58 6.04 -0.37
N ALA A 175 5.71 6.80 -1.46
CA ALA A 175 6.72 7.82 -1.57
C ALA A 175 6.28 9.04 -0.75
N CYS A 176 6.57 9.03 0.54
CA CYS A 176 6.03 9.98 1.51
C CYS A 176 7.09 10.55 2.44
N TYR A 177 6.73 11.61 3.16
CA TYR A 177 7.49 12.13 4.29
C TYR A 177 6.56 12.69 5.35
N THR A 178 7.02 12.68 6.60
CA THR A 178 6.32 13.34 7.72
C THR A 178 6.82 14.76 7.91
N ASN A 179 6.00 15.63 8.50
CA ASN A 179 6.32 17.05 8.70
C ASN A 179 7.51 17.33 9.64
N HIS A 180 8.05 16.30 10.29
CA HIS A 180 9.25 16.41 11.13
C HIS A 180 10.55 16.33 10.33
N MET A 181 10.49 15.86 9.08
CA MET A 181 11.65 15.64 8.24
C MET A 181 12.05 16.93 7.51
N LYS A 182 13.33 17.05 7.16
CA LYS A 182 13.83 18.05 6.21
C LYS A 182 13.61 17.57 4.77
N ALA A 183 12.36 17.48 4.40
CA ALA A 183 11.90 17.13 3.07
C ALA A 183 10.66 17.96 2.73
N ASP A 184 10.35 18.05 1.46
CA ASP A 184 9.15 18.71 0.94
C ASP A 184 8.52 17.90 -0.21
N GLN A 185 7.42 18.41 -0.79
CA GLN A 185 6.71 17.74 -1.87
C GLN A 185 7.60 17.50 -3.10
N SER A 186 8.53 18.40 -3.39
CA SER A 186 9.47 18.21 -4.51
C SER A 186 10.38 17.00 -4.29
N ASP A 187 10.74 16.71 -3.05
CA ASP A 187 11.53 15.52 -2.70
C ASP A 187 10.74 14.24 -2.93
N VAL A 188 9.42 14.24 -2.64
CA VAL A 188 8.51 13.12 -2.96
C VAL A 188 8.45 12.89 -4.47
N GLU A 189 8.31 13.95 -5.26
CA GLU A 189 8.29 13.87 -6.73
C GLU A 189 9.62 13.34 -7.30
N VAL A 190 10.75 13.76 -6.75
CA VAL A 190 12.07 13.25 -7.11
C VAL A 190 12.18 11.76 -6.78
N LEU A 191 11.80 11.36 -5.57
CA LEU A 191 11.80 9.95 -5.16
C LEU A 191 10.93 9.09 -6.09
N ALA A 192 9.69 9.51 -6.33
CA ALA A 192 8.75 8.79 -7.18
C ALA A 192 9.28 8.66 -8.62
N THR A 193 9.91 9.71 -9.15
CA THR A 193 10.55 9.69 -10.48
C THR A 193 11.71 8.68 -10.53
N LEU A 194 12.59 8.70 -9.54
CA LEU A 194 13.73 7.77 -9.46
C LEU A 194 13.24 6.32 -9.34
N LEU A 195 12.28 6.06 -8.49
CA LEU A 195 11.71 4.73 -8.31
C LEU A 195 11.01 4.22 -9.58
N THR A 196 10.24 5.06 -10.26
CA THR A 196 9.59 4.70 -11.53
C THR A 196 10.63 4.34 -12.61
N THR A 197 11.69 5.14 -12.72
CA THR A 197 12.79 4.86 -13.68
C THR A 197 13.59 3.63 -13.31
N ALA A 198 13.67 3.28 -12.02
CA ALA A 198 14.25 2.03 -11.53
C ALA A 198 13.35 0.80 -11.75
N GLY A 199 12.11 1.00 -12.22
CA GLY A 199 11.14 -0.04 -12.54
C GLY A 199 10.16 -0.37 -11.43
N PHE A 200 9.94 0.52 -10.49
CA PHE A 200 8.78 0.47 -9.60
C PHE A 200 7.50 0.72 -10.40
N ASN A 201 6.43 0.02 -10.09
CA ASN A 201 5.20 0.06 -10.87
C ASN A 201 3.92 0.12 -10.02
N TYR A 202 4.05 0.30 -8.72
CA TYR A 202 2.93 0.53 -7.80
C TYR A 202 3.29 1.62 -6.80
N PHE A 203 2.50 2.68 -6.80
CA PHE A 203 2.59 3.77 -5.83
C PHE A 203 1.29 3.86 -5.05
N MET A 204 1.38 4.05 -3.74
CA MET A 204 0.25 4.58 -2.98
C MET A 204 0.07 6.04 -3.36
N ALA A 205 -1.15 6.41 -3.66
CA ALA A 205 -1.50 7.78 -4.01
C ALA A 205 -2.87 8.15 -3.44
N ILE A 206 -3.04 9.42 -3.17
CA ILE A 206 -4.28 10.02 -2.69
C ILE A 206 -4.70 11.17 -3.62
N PRO A 207 -5.93 11.67 -3.53
CA PRO A 207 -6.41 12.66 -4.50
C PRO A 207 -5.57 13.93 -4.61
N ALA A 208 -5.01 14.42 -3.49
CA ALA A 208 -4.37 15.74 -3.43
C ALA A 208 -2.92 15.74 -2.87
N GLY A 209 -2.38 14.60 -2.47
CA GLY A 209 -1.03 14.51 -1.92
C GLY A 209 -0.89 14.73 -0.42
N ASP A 210 -1.88 15.34 0.24
CA ASP A 210 -1.89 15.51 1.69
C ASP A 210 -2.68 14.38 2.37
N ASP A 211 -1.98 13.52 3.10
CA ASP A 211 -2.62 12.47 3.90
C ASP A 211 -2.87 12.99 5.31
N ILE A 212 -4.14 13.06 5.68
CA ILE A 212 -4.57 13.57 6.98
C ILE A 212 -4.46 12.55 8.11
N MET A 213 -4.26 11.28 7.79
CA MET A 213 -4.26 10.20 8.79
C MET A 213 -3.14 10.39 9.82
N LEU A 214 -1.94 10.73 9.36
CA LEU A 214 -0.77 10.92 10.22
C LEU A 214 -0.03 12.23 9.91
N ASN A 215 -0.71 13.17 9.26
CA ASN A 215 -0.18 14.47 8.93
C ASN A 215 1.14 14.40 8.14
N TYR A 216 1.14 13.58 7.09
CA TYR A 216 2.26 13.43 6.18
C TYR A 216 1.83 13.70 4.73
N GLN A 217 2.79 13.80 3.83
CA GLN A 217 2.56 14.01 2.40
C GLN A 217 3.06 12.83 1.59
N THR A 218 2.34 12.50 0.53
CA THR A 218 2.64 11.41 -0.39
C THR A 218 2.34 11.83 -1.84
N THR A 219 2.45 10.91 -2.79
CA THR A 219 2.09 11.13 -4.18
C THR A 219 0.59 11.34 -4.35
N SER A 220 0.22 12.21 -5.27
CA SER A 220 -1.16 12.41 -5.72
C SER A 220 -1.48 11.57 -6.96
N TYR A 221 -2.76 11.47 -7.32
CA TYR A 221 -3.15 10.86 -8.60
C TYR A 221 -2.62 11.62 -9.82
N HIS A 222 -2.34 12.93 -9.69
CA HIS A 222 -1.71 13.73 -10.72
C HIS A 222 -0.25 13.36 -10.91
N ASP A 223 0.48 13.09 -9.82
CA ASP A 223 1.87 12.64 -9.87
C ASP A 223 1.97 11.30 -10.59
N ASP A 224 1.09 10.34 -10.27
CA ASP A 224 1.06 9.04 -10.94
C ASP A 224 0.76 9.17 -12.44
N ALA A 225 -0.14 10.06 -12.83
CA ALA A 225 -0.43 10.34 -14.23
C ALA A 225 0.77 10.97 -14.94
N ALA A 226 1.47 11.90 -14.28
CA ALA A 226 2.68 12.53 -14.80
C ALA A 226 3.82 11.50 -14.96
N LEU A 227 4.03 10.62 -13.97
CA LEU A 227 5.02 9.54 -14.02
C LEU A 227 4.76 8.57 -15.18
N ARG A 228 3.50 8.21 -15.43
CA ARG A 228 3.13 7.38 -16.59
C ARG A 228 3.49 8.06 -17.91
N ASN A 229 3.20 9.36 -18.04
CA ASN A 229 3.55 10.13 -19.24
C ASN A 229 5.08 10.23 -19.41
N LEU A 230 5.81 10.48 -18.34
CA LEU A 230 7.26 10.65 -18.34
C LEU A 230 7.97 9.36 -18.76
N THR A 231 7.51 8.21 -18.27
CA THR A 231 8.16 6.90 -18.47
C THR A 231 7.50 6.06 -19.56
N ASN A 232 6.41 6.55 -20.15
CA ASN A 232 5.55 5.80 -21.08
C ASN A 232 5.01 4.48 -20.48
N ALA A 233 4.82 4.49 -19.15
CA ALA A 233 4.25 3.35 -18.43
C ALA A 233 2.72 3.28 -18.63
N ARG A 234 2.18 2.08 -18.61
CA ARG A 234 0.74 1.85 -18.75
C ARG A 234 0.18 1.19 -17.51
N PRO A 235 -1.12 1.38 -17.21
CA PRO A 235 -1.80 0.60 -16.20
C PRO A 235 -1.68 -0.92 -16.45
N ILE A 236 -1.92 -1.72 -15.43
CA ILE A 236 -2.09 -3.17 -15.65
C ILE A 236 -3.24 -3.40 -16.63
N LYS A 237 -3.10 -4.41 -17.50
CA LYS A 237 -4.01 -4.64 -18.61
C LYS A 237 -5.50 -4.66 -18.25
N PRO A 238 -5.97 -5.35 -17.19
CA PRO A 238 -7.39 -5.34 -16.84
C PRO A 238 -7.92 -3.96 -16.48
N PHE A 239 -7.09 -3.14 -15.82
CA PHE A 239 -7.49 -1.79 -15.44
C PHE A 239 -7.45 -0.82 -16.62
N GLU A 240 -6.51 -0.99 -17.53
CA GLU A 240 -6.46 -0.23 -18.76
C GLU A 240 -7.69 -0.49 -19.64
N GLU A 241 -8.06 -1.74 -19.83
CA GLU A 241 -9.28 -2.13 -20.57
C GLU A 241 -10.55 -1.53 -19.93
N TRP A 242 -10.60 -1.48 -18.60
CA TRP A 242 -11.69 -0.83 -17.90
C TRP A 242 -11.71 0.69 -18.11
N LEU A 243 -10.54 1.35 -18.02
CA LEU A 243 -10.43 2.80 -18.28
C LEU A 243 -10.85 3.15 -19.71
N GLU A 244 -10.51 2.31 -20.70
CA GLU A 244 -10.93 2.48 -22.10
C GLU A 244 -12.45 2.27 -22.25
N LYS A 245 -13.00 1.22 -21.63
CA LYS A 245 -14.46 0.96 -21.59
C LYS A 245 -15.24 2.14 -21.00
N MET A 246 -14.69 2.78 -19.96
CA MET A 246 -15.28 3.97 -19.33
C MET A 246 -15.04 5.27 -20.11
N GLY A 247 -14.21 5.22 -21.16
CA GLY A 247 -13.84 6.38 -21.95
C GLY A 247 -12.89 7.37 -21.24
N ILE A 248 -12.28 6.93 -20.13
CA ILE A 248 -11.31 7.71 -19.34
C ILE A 248 -9.93 7.69 -20.01
N MET A 249 -9.63 6.61 -20.72
CA MET A 249 -8.37 6.43 -21.47
C MET A 249 -8.67 6.04 -22.91
N LYS A 250 -7.77 6.42 -23.81
CA LYS A 250 -7.76 6.00 -25.23
C LYS A 250 -6.33 5.92 -25.73
N ASP A 251 -5.97 4.80 -26.33
CA ASP A 251 -4.63 4.58 -26.90
C ASP A 251 -3.48 4.84 -25.89
N GLY A 252 -3.70 4.48 -24.63
CA GLY A 252 -2.74 4.63 -23.54
C GLY A 252 -2.63 6.06 -22.98
N LYS A 253 -3.49 6.98 -23.38
CA LYS A 253 -3.52 8.38 -22.91
C LYS A 253 -4.84 8.69 -22.22
N LEU A 254 -4.78 9.51 -21.18
CA LEU A 254 -5.98 10.05 -20.54
C LEU A 254 -6.75 10.93 -21.50
N THR A 255 -8.07 10.83 -21.46
CA THR A 255 -9.00 11.68 -22.22
C THR A 255 -9.44 12.86 -21.36
N GLU A 256 -10.22 13.79 -21.95
CA GLU A 256 -10.87 14.90 -21.23
C GLU A 256 -11.87 14.43 -20.14
N ARG A 257 -12.25 13.15 -20.15
CA ARG A 257 -13.10 12.53 -19.12
C ARG A 257 -12.34 12.13 -17.86
N ALA A 258 -11.02 12.14 -17.89
CA ALA A 258 -10.23 11.86 -16.70
C ALA A 258 -10.48 12.97 -15.65
N GLY A 259 -10.86 12.58 -14.44
CA GLY A 259 -11.25 13.49 -13.37
C GLY A 259 -12.73 13.91 -13.37
N ASP A 260 -13.50 13.59 -14.40
CA ASP A 260 -14.95 13.87 -14.42
C ASP A 260 -15.73 12.78 -13.64
N ALA A 261 -16.05 13.07 -12.38
CA ALA A 261 -16.83 12.18 -11.53
C ALA A 261 -18.30 12.03 -11.96
N SER A 262 -18.81 12.88 -12.85
CA SER A 262 -20.22 12.88 -13.28
C SER A 262 -20.63 11.59 -13.99
N ILE A 263 -19.68 10.88 -14.58
CA ILE A 263 -19.88 9.58 -15.22
C ILE A 263 -20.40 8.51 -14.22
N PHE A 264 -20.13 8.67 -12.93
CA PHE A 264 -20.52 7.76 -11.86
C PHE A 264 -21.80 8.19 -11.13
N LEU A 265 -22.38 9.33 -11.46
CA LEU A 265 -23.57 9.88 -10.82
C LEU A 265 -24.89 9.41 -11.47
N LYS A 266 -24.83 8.53 -12.48
CA LYS A 266 -25.97 8.04 -13.25
C LYS A 266 -26.52 6.72 -12.71
#